data_c9a0c5d6612524ee43f8925672376b6c
#
_entry.id   c9a0c5d6612524ee43f8925672376b6c
#
_cell.length_a   1.000
_cell.length_b   1.000
_cell.length_c   1.000
_cell.angle_alpha   90.00
_cell.angle_beta   90.00
_cell.angle_gamma   90.00
#
_symmetry.space_group_name_H-M   'P 1'
#
loop_
_entity.id
_entity.type
_entity.pdbx_description
1 polymer ?
#
loop_
_entity_poly.entity_id
_entity_poly.type
_entity_poly.pdbx_seq_one_letter_code
_entity_poly.pdbx_strand_id
1 'polypeptide(L)'
;MEYLTWGRGAKSLLFVQGGPGSFVPQGVLRGLFRREFAAYQEAGYAIWIVTRRRNMPASHTSADMADDYARLIAEEFGGRVGLVVAESFGGMIGQYLAARHPQSFGHIAMVVTAAELSAWGKDVDERMAAAVAAGDAGRAGTVLAEYLLPGPRTRWLRELLGPVVGRRVLDPSGCPAADVLTEARAELAFDARAVLPLIRPPVLLLCGGRDAFFPRTVAEETAELIPDCTLIVYERWGHLRAGSSRRVPRDVLAFVRSR
;
A
#
# COMPACT_ATOMS: atom_id res chain seq x y z
N MET A 1 -0.86 -6.66 15.52
CA MET A 1 -0.44 -6.67 14.09
C MET A 1 0.77 -7.60 13.99
N GLU A 2 0.87 -8.36 12.92
CA GLU A 2 2.02 -9.25 12.68
C GLU A 2 3.10 -8.51 11.92
N TYR A 3 4.36 -8.86 12.12
CA TYR A 3 5.43 -8.21 11.37
C TYR A 3 6.63 -9.13 11.09
N LEU A 4 7.36 -8.79 10.04
CA LEU A 4 8.68 -9.33 9.73
C LEU A 4 9.68 -8.18 9.78
N THR A 5 10.75 -8.38 10.54
CA THR A 5 11.84 -7.40 10.58
C THR A 5 13.17 -8.00 10.18
N TRP A 6 14.03 -7.21 9.56
CA TRP A 6 15.43 -7.55 9.28
C TRP A 6 16.28 -6.28 9.11
N GLY A 7 17.58 -6.46 9.13
CA GLY A 7 18.53 -5.34 9.17
C GLY A 7 18.87 -4.96 10.61
N ARG A 8 20.03 -4.33 10.79
CA ARG A 8 20.55 -3.90 12.11
C ARG A 8 20.89 -2.40 12.11
N GLY A 9 20.31 -1.64 11.18
CA GLY A 9 20.54 -0.20 11.09
C GLY A 9 19.93 0.54 12.28
N ALA A 10 20.52 1.70 12.60
CA ALA A 10 20.01 2.57 13.67
C ALA A 10 18.72 3.31 13.26
N LYS A 11 18.42 3.36 11.96
CA LYS A 11 17.20 3.98 11.43
C LYS A 11 16.13 2.93 11.27
N SER A 12 14.86 3.29 11.48
CA SER A 12 13.72 2.39 11.29
C SER A 12 12.91 2.78 10.05
N LEU A 13 12.50 1.76 9.26
CA LEU A 13 11.58 1.90 8.16
C LEU A 13 10.38 1.00 8.39
N LEU A 14 9.19 1.60 8.41
CA LEU A 14 7.90 0.92 8.46
C LEU A 14 7.31 0.87 7.04
N PHE A 15 7.06 -0.34 6.53
CA PHE A 15 6.35 -0.55 5.27
C PHE A 15 4.88 -0.89 5.52
N VAL A 16 4.00 -0.04 5.03
CA VAL A 16 2.54 -0.22 5.05
C VAL A 16 2.12 -0.79 3.71
N GLN A 17 1.73 -2.05 3.71
CA GLN A 17 1.48 -2.84 2.50
C GLN A 17 0.23 -2.37 1.75
N GLY A 18 0.28 -2.46 0.42
CA GLY A 18 -0.86 -2.33 -0.46
C GLY A 18 -1.69 -3.61 -0.58
N GLY A 19 -2.62 -3.59 -1.54
CA GLY A 19 -3.45 -4.72 -1.94
C GLY A 19 -4.47 -5.18 -0.89
N PRO A 20 -5.38 -6.05 -1.28
CA PRO A 20 -6.26 -6.72 -0.34
C PRO A 20 -5.48 -7.78 0.42
N GLY A 21 -5.70 -7.86 1.74
CA GLY A 21 -5.07 -8.86 2.58
C GLY A 21 -3.57 -8.65 2.79
N SER A 22 -3.18 -7.93 3.82
CA SER A 22 -1.76 -7.82 4.19
C SER A 22 -1.23 -9.14 4.77
N PHE A 23 0.05 -9.44 4.55
CA PHE A 23 0.66 -10.69 5.00
C PHE A 23 2.13 -10.51 5.41
N VAL A 24 2.63 -11.42 6.22
CA VAL A 24 4.05 -11.53 6.53
C VAL A 24 4.72 -12.37 5.43
N PRO A 25 5.65 -11.79 4.63
CA PRO A 25 6.31 -12.52 3.54
C PRO A 25 7.09 -13.74 4.03
N GLN A 26 6.84 -14.91 3.42
CA GLN A 26 7.51 -16.17 3.74
C GLN A 26 8.19 -16.79 2.48
N GLY A 27 9.07 -17.74 2.68
CA GLY A 27 9.71 -18.49 1.59
C GLY A 27 10.34 -17.59 0.52
N VAL A 28 10.00 -17.83 -0.73
CA VAL A 28 10.51 -17.08 -1.90
C VAL A 28 10.12 -15.59 -1.82
N LEU A 29 8.90 -15.27 -1.38
CA LEU A 29 8.43 -13.89 -1.24
C LEU A 29 9.31 -13.10 -0.26
N ARG A 30 9.74 -13.72 0.85
CA ARG A 30 10.68 -13.08 1.78
C ARG A 30 12.00 -12.68 1.10
N GLY A 31 12.50 -13.52 0.19
CA GLY A 31 13.69 -13.22 -0.60
C GLY A 31 13.46 -12.04 -1.57
N LEU A 32 12.31 -11.99 -2.22
CA LEU A 32 11.94 -10.90 -3.12
C LEU A 32 11.84 -9.57 -2.37
N PHE A 33 11.13 -9.53 -1.24
CA PHE A 33 11.06 -8.34 -0.39
C PHE A 33 12.43 -7.89 0.11
N ARG A 34 13.29 -8.81 0.54
CA ARG A 34 14.66 -8.46 0.94
C ARG A 34 15.44 -7.79 -0.19
N ARG A 35 15.27 -8.26 -1.42
CA ARG A 35 15.92 -7.66 -2.59
C ARG A 35 15.33 -6.28 -2.92
N GLU A 36 14.04 -6.11 -2.81
CA GLU A 36 13.33 -4.85 -3.04
C GLU A 36 13.79 -3.78 -2.04
N PHE A 37 13.90 -4.14 -0.76
CA PHE A 37 14.30 -3.23 0.31
C PHE A 37 15.82 -3.15 0.55
N ALA A 38 16.66 -3.78 -0.28
CA ALA A 38 18.11 -3.81 -0.10
C ALA A 38 18.74 -2.42 -0.01
N ALA A 39 18.33 -1.48 -0.87
CA ALA A 39 18.85 -0.12 -0.88
C ALA A 39 18.56 0.66 0.41
N TYR A 40 17.42 0.42 1.05
CA TYR A 40 17.13 1.01 2.36
C TYR A 40 18.00 0.39 3.45
N GLN A 41 18.22 -0.92 3.40
CA GLN A 41 19.10 -1.61 4.34
C GLN A 41 20.54 -1.10 4.21
N GLU A 42 21.04 -0.92 2.98
CA GLU A 42 22.35 -0.35 2.69
C GLU A 42 22.47 1.10 3.19
N ALA A 43 21.35 1.85 3.21
CA ALA A 43 21.26 3.19 3.77
C ALA A 43 21.12 3.22 5.30
N GLY A 44 21.23 2.07 5.98
CA GLY A 44 21.23 1.96 7.44
C GLY A 44 19.85 1.85 8.09
N TYR A 45 18.84 1.37 7.34
CA TYR A 45 17.51 1.12 7.89
C TYR A 45 17.34 -0.34 8.35
N ALA A 46 16.75 -0.52 9.53
CA ALA A 46 16.06 -1.75 9.91
C ALA A 46 14.65 -1.69 9.28
N ILE A 47 14.28 -2.76 8.56
CA ILE A 47 13.05 -2.83 7.77
C ILE A 47 11.98 -3.58 8.57
N TRP A 48 10.79 -3.02 8.63
CA TRP A 48 9.60 -3.60 9.25
C TRP A 48 8.48 -3.69 8.23
N ILE A 49 8.16 -4.92 7.83
CA ILE A 49 6.96 -5.20 7.02
C ILE A 49 5.85 -5.58 8.00
N VAL A 50 4.85 -4.75 8.11
CA VAL A 50 3.80 -4.90 9.10
C VAL A 50 2.45 -5.14 8.42
N THR A 51 1.69 -6.13 8.93
CA THR A 51 0.31 -6.38 8.47
C THR A 51 -0.64 -5.33 9.04
N ARG A 52 -1.79 -5.18 8.42
CA ARG A 52 -2.93 -4.55 9.08
C ARG A 52 -3.41 -5.40 10.26
N ARG A 53 -4.19 -4.81 11.15
CA ARG A 53 -4.78 -5.52 12.28
C ARG A 53 -5.60 -6.71 11.80
N ARG A 54 -5.61 -7.80 12.55
CA ARG A 54 -6.47 -8.96 12.31
C ARG A 54 -7.78 -8.83 13.09
N ASN A 55 -8.82 -9.50 12.57
CA ASN A 55 -10.16 -9.50 13.14
C ASN A 55 -10.73 -8.08 13.31
N MET A 56 -10.61 -7.29 12.23
CA MET A 56 -11.14 -5.94 12.19
C MET A 56 -12.67 -5.94 12.24
N PRO A 57 -13.29 -4.99 12.97
CA PRO A 57 -14.72 -4.73 12.82
C PRO A 57 -15.09 -4.45 11.36
N ALA A 58 -16.29 -4.84 10.93
CA ALA A 58 -16.74 -4.59 9.56
C ALA A 58 -16.83 -3.09 9.19
N SER A 59 -16.92 -2.21 10.20
CA SER A 59 -16.94 -0.76 10.05
C SER A 59 -15.55 -0.11 10.11
N HIS A 60 -14.48 -0.90 10.21
CA HIS A 60 -13.11 -0.37 10.35
C HIS A 60 -12.67 0.34 9.07
N THR A 61 -12.36 1.61 9.18
CA THR A 61 -12.02 2.49 8.06
C THR A 61 -10.51 2.59 7.83
N SER A 62 -10.10 3.19 6.71
CA SER A 62 -8.68 3.52 6.48
C SER A 62 -8.11 4.46 7.55
N ALA A 63 -8.96 5.31 8.14
CA ALA A 63 -8.60 6.19 9.25
C ALA A 63 -8.36 5.39 10.55
N ASP A 64 -9.20 4.41 10.85
CA ASP A 64 -9.00 3.52 11.99
C ASP A 64 -7.75 2.65 11.84
N MET A 65 -7.46 2.19 10.61
CA MET A 65 -6.22 1.47 10.31
C MET A 65 -4.98 2.36 10.50
N ALA A 66 -5.07 3.65 10.20
CA ALA A 66 -4.00 4.61 10.47
C ALA A 66 -3.77 4.78 11.99
N ASP A 67 -4.85 4.82 12.78
CA ASP A 67 -4.77 4.87 14.24
C ASP A 67 -4.16 3.57 14.82
N ASP A 68 -4.41 2.40 14.21
CA ASP A 68 -3.74 1.14 14.58
C ASP A 68 -2.23 1.18 14.29
N TYR A 69 -1.81 1.73 13.14
CA TYR A 69 -0.38 1.92 12.84
C TYR A 69 0.28 2.94 13.79
N ALA A 70 -0.39 4.02 14.13
CA ALA A 70 0.12 4.99 15.10
C ALA A 70 0.32 4.35 16.49
N ARG A 71 -0.59 3.48 16.92
CA ARG A 71 -0.45 2.69 18.15
C ARG A 71 0.73 1.75 18.10
N LEU A 72 0.89 0.99 17.01
CA LEU A 72 2.06 0.14 16.80
C LEU A 72 3.37 0.96 16.89
N ILE A 73 3.40 2.15 16.26
CA ILE A 73 4.58 3.01 16.30
C ILE A 73 4.86 3.46 17.75
N ALA A 74 3.84 3.76 18.53
CA ALA A 74 4.01 4.10 19.95
C ALA A 74 4.61 2.94 20.75
N GLU A 75 4.13 1.71 20.50
CA GLU A 75 4.52 0.51 21.24
C GLU A 75 5.91 -0.01 20.84
N GLU A 76 6.21 -0.11 19.54
CA GLU A 76 7.39 -0.80 19.03
C GLU A 76 8.57 0.16 18.71
N PHE A 77 8.30 1.45 18.50
CA PHE A 77 9.31 2.42 18.08
C PHE A 77 9.49 3.59 19.06
N GLY A 78 8.93 3.49 20.27
CA GLY A 78 9.02 4.57 21.25
C GLY A 78 8.33 5.87 20.79
N GLY A 79 7.28 5.75 19.99
CA GLY A 79 6.46 6.85 19.50
C GLY A 79 6.86 7.43 18.15
N ARG A 80 8.01 7.03 17.56
CA ARG A 80 8.43 7.58 16.26
C ARG A 80 9.25 6.61 15.42
N VAL A 81 8.82 6.35 14.19
CA VAL A 81 9.59 5.63 13.18
C VAL A 81 10.35 6.61 12.27
N GLY A 82 11.52 6.23 11.80
CA GLY A 82 12.35 7.12 10.98
C GLY A 82 11.73 7.43 9.61
N LEU A 83 11.21 6.38 8.93
CA LEU A 83 10.62 6.48 7.59
C LEU A 83 9.40 5.56 7.49
N VAL A 84 8.30 6.10 6.97
CA VAL A 84 7.14 5.32 6.51
C VAL A 84 7.19 5.23 4.99
N VAL A 85 7.08 4.03 4.44
CA VAL A 85 6.82 3.79 3.01
C VAL A 85 5.46 3.10 2.91
N ALA A 86 4.50 3.77 2.32
CA ALA A 86 3.11 3.35 2.26
C ALA A 86 2.67 3.17 0.81
N GLU A 87 2.33 1.94 0.40
CA GLU A 87 2.08 1.57 -1.00
C GLU A 87 0.60 1.28 -1.26
N SER A 88 0.05 1.85 -2.34
CA SER A 88 -1.30 1.56 -2.84
C SER A 88 -2.37 1.78 -1.74
N PHE A 89 -3.14 0.78 -1.36
CA PHE A 89 -4.05 0.86 -0.22
C PHE A 89 -3.33 1.28 1.08
N GLY A 90 -2.10 0.78 1.31
CA GLY A 90 -1.26 1.27 2.40
C GLY A 90 -0.99 2.77 2.32
N GLY A 91 -0.89 3.33 1.11
CA GLY A 91 -0.77 4.77 0.88
C GLY A 91 -2.03 5.55 1.25
N MET A 92 -3.23 4.99 1.02
CA MET A 92 -4.48 5.56 1.52
C MET A 92 -4.48 5.65 3.05
N ILE A 93 -4.04 4.59 3.74
CA ILE A 93 -3.85 4.58 5.19
C ILE A 93 -2.78 5.61 5.58
N GLY A 94 -1.69 5.71 4.83
CA GLY A 94 -0.60 6.67 5.03
C GLY A 94 -1.05 8.13 4.99
N GLN A 95 -2.05 8.47 4.16
CA GLN A 95 -2.64 9.82 4.11
C GLN A 95 -3.31 10.18 5.45
N TYR A 96 -4.11 9.27 6.03
CA TYR A 96 -4.70 9.47 7.35
C TYR A 96 -3.64 9.47 8.47
N LEU A 97 -2.63 8.61 8.38
CA LEU A 97 -1.52 8.60 9.34
C LEU A 97 -0.79 9.95 9.35
N ALA A 98 -0.51 10.49 8.16
CA ALA A 98 0.17 11.78 8.03
C ALA A 98 -0.66 12.97 8.52
N ALA A 99 -1.98 12.93 8.31
CA ALA A 99 -2.88 13.99 8.75
C ALA A 99 -3.15 13.95 10.27
N ARG A 100 -3.37 12.75 10.84
CA ARG A 100 -3.80 12.57 12.23
C ARG A 100 -2.65 12.40 13.22
N HIS A 101 -1.55 11.78 12.78
CA HIS A 101 -0.41 11.42 13.61
C HIS A 101 0.93 11.91 13.04
N PRO A 102 1.07 13.21 12.71
CA PRO A 102 2.26 13.75 12.05
C PRO A 102 3.56 13.57 12.82
N GLN A 103 3.48 13.41 14.15
CA GLN A 103 4.62 13.19 15.03
C GLN A 103 5.15 11.74 15.04
N SER A 104 4.36 10.78 14.53
CA SER A 104 4.68 9.34 14.61
C SER A 104 5.81 8.91 13.66
N PHE A 105 6.25 9.76 12.78
CA PHE A 105 7.30 9.43 11.81
C PHE A 105 8.23 10.61 11.51
N GLY A 106 9.42 10.32 10.98
CA GLY A 106 10.34 11.34 10.48
C GLY A 106 10.00 11.80 9.07
N HIS A 107 9.83 10.83 8.18
CA HIS A 107 9.51 11.04 6.77
C HIS A 107 8.44 10.05 6.30
N ILE A 108 7.68 10.44 5.29
CA ILE A 108 6.70 9.56 4.65
C ILE A 108 6.80 9.61 3.13
N ALA A 109 6.81 8.43 2.51
CA ALA A 109 6.69 8.27 1.07
C ALA A 109 5.42 7.46 0.77
N MET A 110 4.56 8.02 -0.04
CA MET A 110 3.33 7.41 -0.54
C MET A 110 3.55 6.95 -1.97
N VAL A 111 3.40 5.68 -2.23
CA VAL A 111 3.79 5.04 -3.50
C VAL A 111 2.54 4.47 -4.17
N VAL A 112 2.32 4.82 -5.43
CA VAL A 112 1.19 4.39 -6.27
C VAL A 112 -0.15 4.50 -5.56
N THR A 113 -0.45 5.68 -5.04
CA THR A 113 -1.69 6.01 -4.33
C THR A 113 -2.13 7.44 -4.66
N ALA A 114 -3.38 7.75 -4.39
CA ALA A 114 -3.93 9.11 -4.51
C ALA A 114 -5.14 9.30 -3.59
N ALA A 115 -5.80 10.46 -3.67
CA ALA A 115 -6.94 10.81 -2.83
C ALA A 115 -8.16 9.90 -2.99
N GLU A 116 -8.28 9.23 -4.13
CA GLU A 116 -9.42 8.37 -4.46
C GLU A 116 -9.03 7.34 -5.52
N LEU A 117 -9.70 6.18 -5.54
CA LEU A 117 -9.64 5.21 -6.63
C LEU A 117 -10.38 5.70 -7.87
N SER A 118 -9.91 5.31 -9.03
CA SER A 118 -10.67 5.45 -10.28
C SER A 118 -11.94 4.60 -10.26
N ALA A 119 -12.89 4.93 -11.13
CA ALA A 119 -14.09 4.11 -11.32
C ALA A 119 -13.75 2.67 -11.73
N TRP A 120 -12.70 2.48 -12.54
CA TRP A 120 -12.22 1.14 -12.91
C TRP A 120 -11.62 0.40 -11.70
N GLY A 121 -10.85 1.07 -10.86
CA GLY A 121 -10.31 0.49 -9.63
C GLY A 121 -11.41 0.05 -8.68
N LYS A 122 -12.44 0.87 -8.48
CA LYS A 122 -13.62 0.53 -7.66
C LYS A 122 -14.36 -0.70 -8.21
N ASP A 123 -14.58 -0.80 -9.53
CA ASP A 123 -15.19 -1.99 -10.16
C ASP A 123 -14.38 -3.26 -9.93
N VAL A 124 -13.05 -3.18 -10.06
CA VAL A 124 -12.17 -4.33 -9.79
C VAL A 124 -12.27 -4.77 -8.33
N ASP A 125 -12.23 -3.84 -7.39
CA ASP A 125 -12.31 -4.14 -5.95
C ASP A 125 -13.67 -4.70 -5.56
N GLU A 126 -14.77 -4.17 -6.11
CA GLU A 126 -16.12 -4.70 -5.89
C GLU A 126 -16.23 -6.15 -6.37
N ARG A 127 -15.74 -6.45 -7.57
CA ARG A 127 -15.75 -7.81 -8.13
C ARG A 127 -14.87 -8.77 -7.32
N MET A 128 -13.73 -8.30 -6.84
CA MET A 128 -12.84 -9.07 -5.98
C MET A 128 -13.52 -9.37 -4.64
N ALA A 129 -14.10 -8.35 -3.99
CA ALA A 129 -14.82 -8.51 -2.73
C ALA A 129 -16.01 -9.45 -2.85
N ALA A 130 -16.79 -9.36 -3.96
CA ALA A 130 -17.90 -10.29 -4.23
C ALA A 130 -17.42 -11.74 -4.36
N ALA A 131 -16.29 -11.97 -5.04
CA ALA A 131 -15.72 -13.31 -5.19
C ALA A 131 -15.21 -13.87 -3.83
N VAL A 132 -14.59 -13.04 -3.01
CA VAL A 132 -14.15 -13.41 -1.66
C VAL A 132 -15.35 -13.73 -0.77
N ALA A 133 -16.41 -12.93 -0.80
CA ALA A 133 -17.63 -13.16 -0.04
C ALA A 133 -18.35 -14.48 -0.43
N ALA A 134 -18.25 -14.85 -1.71
CA ALA A 134 -18.78 -16.12 -2.23
C ALA A 134 -17.86 -17.34 -1.93
N GLY A 135 -16.67 -17.14 -1.34
CA GLY A 135 -15.68 -18.20 -1.13
C GLY A 135 -15.02 -18.69 -2.43
N ASP A 136 -15.17 -17.96 -3.54
CA ASP A 136 -14.61 -18.30 -4.85
C ASP A 136 -13.20 -17.74 -5.02
N ALA A 137 -12.23 -18.43 -4.43
CA ALA A 137 -10.82 -18.05 -4.51
C ALA A 137 -10.29 -18.02 -5.96
N GLY A 138 -10.83 -18.87 -6.85
CA GLY A 138 -10.45 -18.91 -8.25
C GLY A 138 -10.83 -17.61 -8.97
N ARG A 139 -12.06 -17.18 -8.80
CA ARG A 139 -12.58 -15.92 -9.36
C ARG A 139 -11.87 -14.71 -8.74
N ALA A 140 -11.71 -14.69 -7.42
CA ALA A 140 -10.98 -13.63 -6.75
C ALA A 140 -9.55 -13.48 -7.28
N GLY A 141 -8.84 -14.61 -7.49
CA GLY A 141 -7.51 -14.61 -8.11
C GLY A 141 -7.52 -14.15 -9.58
N THR A 142 -8.57 -14.48 -10.35
CA THR A 142 -8.72 -13.99 -11.73
C THR A 142 -8.90 -12.47 -11.76
N VAL A 143 -9.69 -11.92 -10.85
CA VAL A 143 -9.87 -10.47 -10.71
C VAL A 143 -8.56 -9.82 -10.24
N LEU A 144 -7.90 -10.37 -9.23
CA LEU A 144 -6.58 -9.90 -8.80
C LEU A 144 -5.55 -9.87 -9.94
N ALA A 145 -5.59 -10.85 -10.83
CA ALA A 145 -4.71 -10.87 -11.99
C ALA A 145 -4.95 -9.71 -12.97
N GLU A 146 -6.07 -8.96 -12.88
CA GLU A 146 -6.26 -7.72 -13.65
C GLU A 146 -5.31 -6.62 -13.23
N TYR A 147 -4.85 -6.61 -11.98
CA TYR A 147 -3.79 -5.71 -11.53
C TYR A 147 -2.47 -5.91 -12.29
N LEU A 148 -2.19 -7.17 -12.66
CA LEU A 148 -0.96 -7.55 -13.39
C LEU A 148 -1.13 -7.44 -14.90
N LEU A 149 -2.31 -7.81 -15.39
CA LEU A 149 -2.62 -8.04 -16.79
C LEU A 149 -3.92 -7.31 -17.17
N PRO A 150 -3.94 -5.97 -17.19
CA PRO A 150 -5.14 -5.22 -17.53
C PRO A 150 -5.53 -5.39 -19.00
N GLY A 151 -6.83 -5.27 -19.27
CA GLY A 151 -7.40 -5.25 -20.62
C GLY A 151 -7.90 -6.60 -21.14
N PRO A 152 -8.71 -6.57 -22.20
CA PRO A 152 -9.47 -7.75 -22.68
C PRO A 152 -8.58 -8.81 -23.33
N ARG A 153 -7.44 -8.43 -23.92
CA ARG A 153 -6.54 -9.37 -24.63
C ARG A 153 -5.86 -10.38 -23.72
N THR A 154 -5.76 -10.06 -22.44
CA THR A 154 -5.11 -10.90 -21.41
C THR A 154 -6.11 -11.71 -20.59
N ARG A 155 -7.40 -11.63 -20.88
CA ARG A 155 -8.47 -12.33 -20.16
C ARG A 155 -8.24 -13.83 -20.02
N TRP A 156 -7.92 -14.50 -21.13
CA TRP A 156 -7.67 -15.94 -21.14
C TRP A 156 -6.53 -16.36 -20.20
N LEU A 157 -5.48 -15.52 -20.12
CA LEU A 157 -4.33 -15.78 -19.24
C LEU A 157 -4.71 -15.58 -17.78
N ARG A 158 -5.55 -14.59 -17.48
CA ARG A 158 -6.08 -14.35 -16.12
C ARG A 158 -6.96 -15.53 -15.68
N GLU A 159 -7.83 -16.03 -16.55
CA GLU A 159 -8.67 -17.18 -16.27
C GLU A 159 -7.85 -18.45 -16.02
N LEU A 160 -6.74 -18.63 -16.73
CA LEU A 160 -5.81 -19.75 -16.53
C LEU A 160 -5.03 -19.63 -15.21
N LEU A 161 -4.52 -18.46 -14.89
CA LEU A 161 -3.65 -18.23 -13.72
C LEU A 161 -4.43 -17.91 -12.44
N GLY A 162 -5.65 -17.39 -12.56
CA GLY A 162 -6.49 -16.93 -11.47
C GLY A 162 -6.65 -17.94 -10.33
N PRO A 163 -7.01 -19.20 -10.59
CA PRO A 163 -7.16 -20.20 -9.53
C PRO A 163 -5.88 -20.46 -8.73
N VAL A 164 -4.72 -20.36 -9.38
CA VAL A 164 -3.42 -20.52 -8.70
C VAL A 164 -3.08 -19.29 -7.85
N VAL A 165 -3.31 -18.08 -8.41
CA VAL A 165 -3.11 -16.82 -7.71
C VAL A 165 -4.06 -16.71 -6.53
N GLY A 166 -5.34 -17.00 -6.72
CA GLY A 166 -6.36 -16.91 -5.68
C GLY A 166 -6.07 -17.81 -4.48
N ARG A 167 -5.69 -19.07 -4.73
CA ARG A 167 -5.35 -20.01 -3.65
C ARG A 167 -4.13 -19.59 -2.84
N ARG A 168 -3.18 -18.88 -3.44
CA ARG A 168 -1.94 -18.47 -2.77
C ARG A 168 -2.01 -17.11 -2.10
N VAL A 169 -2.76 -16.18 -2.70
CA VAL A 169 -2.84 -14.79 -2.23
C VAL A 169 -3.99 -14.60 -1.24
N LEU A 170 -5.07 -15.36 -1.42
CA LEU A 170 -6.25 -15.34 -0.55
C LEU A 170 -6.29 -16.56 0.40
N ASP A 171 -5.10 -17.13 0.70
CA ASP A 171 -4.99 -18.18 1.70
C ASP A 171 -5.49 -17.65 3.06
N PRO A 172 -6.54 -18.25 3.63
CA PRO A 172 -7.10 -17.81 4.90
C PRO A 172 -6.11 -17.85 6.08
N SER A 173 -5.04 -18.63 5.95
CA SER A 173 -3.95 -18.66 6.95
C SER A 173 -3.15 -17.36 6.99
N GLY A 174 -3.16 -16.57 5.91
CA GLY A 174 -2.43 -15.29 5.80
C GLY A 174 -3.29 -14.09 6.19
N CYS A 175 -4.57 -14.05 5.79
CA CYS A 175 -5.50 -12.98 6.14
C CYS A 175 -6.94 -13.52 6.13
N PRO A 176 -7.70 -13.36 7.23
CA PRO A 176 -9.10 -13.77 7.27
C PRO A 176 -9.92 -13.10 6.16
N ALA A 177 -10.82 -13.85 5.52
CA ALA A 177 -11.69 -13.30 4.47
C ALA A 177 -12.53 -12.11 4.97
N ALA A 178 -12.94 -12.12 6.24
CA ALA A 178 -13.66 -11.00 6.86
C ALA A 178 -12.81 -9.71 6.88
N ASP A 179 -11.51 -9.82 7.14
CA ASP A 179 -10.59 -8.69 7.10
C ASP A 179 -10.40 -8.16 5.67
N VAL A 180 -10.25 -9.06 4.68
CA VAL A 180 -10.19 -8.67 3.25
C VAL A 180 -11.46 -7.92 2.84
N LEU A 181 -12.63 -8.35 3.28
CA LEU A 181 -13.89 -7.65 3.00
C LEU A 181 -14.00 -6.31 3.72
N THR A 182 -13.43 -6.18 4.92
CA THR A 182 -13.37 -4.91 5.64
C THR A 182 -12.42 -3.94 4.94
N GLU A 183 -11.27 -4.41 4.50
CA GLU A 183 -10.31 -3.62 3.71
C GLU A 183 -10.94 -3.13 2.41
N ALA A 184 -11.61 -4.00 1.65
CA ALA A 184 -12.28 -3.60 0.41
C ALA A 184 -13.36 -2.54 0.63
N ARG A 185 -14.16 -2.64 1.70
CA ARG A 185 -15.14 -1.59 2.06
C ARG A 185 -14.46 -0.26 2.38
N ALA A 186 -13.37 -0.30 3.14
CA ALA A 186 -12.62 0.88 3.51
C ALA A 186 -11.99 1.56 2.28
N GLU A 187 -11.52 0.76 1.31
CA GLU A 187 -10.93 1.22 0.05
C GLU A 187 -11.98 1.82 -0.88
N LEU A 188 -13.14 1.15 -1.04
CA LEU A 188 -14.24 1.65 -1.86
C LEU A 188 -14.88 2.95 -1.34
N ALA A 189 -14.91 3.13 -0.02
CA ALA A 189 -15.43 4.33 0.63
C ALA A 189 -14.40 5.45 0.77
N PHE A 190 -13.17 5.23 0.30
CA PHE A 190 -12.06 6.15 0.54
C PHE A 190 -12.16 7.41 -0.34
N ASP A 191 -12.10 8.56 0.32
CA ASP A 191 -11.82 9.88 -0.25
C ASP A 191 -11.06 10.70 0.80
N ALA A 192 -9.82 11.05 0.48
CA ALA A 192 -8.95 11.76 1.40
C ALA A 192 -8.93 13.29 1.21
N ARG A 193 -9.65 13.83 0.24
CA ARG A 193 -9.60 15.26 -0.10
C ARG A 193 -9.77 16.17 1.11
N ALA A 194 -10.65 15.80 2.04
CA ALA A 194 -10.91 16.59 3.25
C ALA A 194 -9.74 16.59 4.25
N VAL A 195 -8.87 15.58 4.23
CA VAL A 195 -7.76 15.43 5.20
C VAL A 195 -6.40 15.82 4.62
N LEU A 196 -6.22 15.79 3.30
CA LEU A 196 -4.96 16.14 2.66
C LEU A 196 -4.43 17.54 3.03
N PRO A 197 -5.27 18.60 3.12
CA PRO A 197 -4.82 19.93 3.55
C PRO A 197 -4.36 19.99 5.02
N LEU A 198 -4.64 18.97 5.81
CA LEU A 198 -4.25 18.88 7.21
C LEU A 198 -2.86 18.25 7.39
N ILE A 199 -2.29 17.64 6.36
CA ILE A 199 -0.96 17.02 6.38
C ILE A 199 0.09 18.11 6.53
N ARG A 200 0.86 18.07 7.62
CA ARG A 200 1.91 19.05 7.93
C ARG A 200 3.32 18.59 7.55
N PRO A 201 3.69 17.32 7.74
CA PRO A 201 5.00 16.83 7.35
C PRO A 201 5.18 16.87 5.82
N PRO A 202 6.44 17.04 5.35
CA PRO A 202 6.74 16.85 3.95
C PRO A 202 6.41 15.46 3.46
N VAL A 203 5.75 15.36 2.32
CA VAL A 203 5.33 14.10 1.69
C VAL A 203 6.03 13.91 0.36
N LEU A 204 6.55 12.71 0.12
CA LEU A 204 6.89 12.25 -1.22
C LEU A 204 5.74 11.42 -1.78
N LEU A 205 5.17 11.84 -2.90
CA LEU A 205 4.17 11.09 -3.65
C LEU A 205 4.78 10.56 -4.96
N LEU A 206 4.77 9.24 -5.14
CA LEU A 206 5.29 8.56 -6.32
C LEU A 206 4.13 7.89 -7.06
N CYS A 207 3.94 8.18 -8.33
CA CYS A 207 2.85 7.58 -9.11
C CYS A 207 3.30 7.09 -10.48
N GLY A 208 2.51 6.21 -11.08
CA GLY A 208 2.67 5.77 -12.46
C GLY A 208 1.83 6.63 -13.41
N GLY A 209 2.44 7.18 -14.47
CA GLY A 209 1.73 7.99 -15.46
C GLY A 209 0.67 7.20 -16.26
N ARG A 210 0.68 5.86 -16.16
CA ARG A 210 -0.30 4.94 -16.77
C ARG A 210 -0.99 4.06 -15.72
N ASP A 211 -1.08 4.55 -14.50
CA ASP A 211 -1.79 3.87 -13.43
C ASP A 211 -3.29 3.94 -13.69
N ALA A 212 -3.96 2.79 -13.72
CA ALA A 212 -5.39 2.70 -13.93
C ALA A 212 -6.19 2.81 -12.62
N PHE A 213 -5.59 2.43 -11.48
CA PHE A 213 -6.20 2.57 -10.15
C PHE A 213 -6.20 4.01 -9.66
N PHE A 214 -5.02 4.64 -9.76
CA PHE A 214 -4.79 6.02 -9.36
C PHE A 214 -4.34 6.84 -10.57
N PRO A 215 -5.27 7.33 -11.39
CA PRO A 215 -4.94 8.11 -12.56
C PRO A 215 -4.06 9.31 -12.22
N ARG A 216 -3.19 9.65 -13.14
CA ARG A 216 -2.27 10.78 -13.00
C ARG A 216 -2.98 12.06 -12.52
N THR A 217 -4.15 12.36 -13.06
CA THR A 217 -4.91 13.56 -12.70
C THR A 217 -5.31 13.58 -11.22
N VAL A 218 -5.68 12.40 -10.66
CA VAL A 218 -6.01 12.30 -9.24
C VAL A 218 -4.74 12.36 -8.37
N ALA A 219 -3.61 11.84 -8.85
CA ALA A 219 -2.35 11.97 -8.14
C ALA A 219 -1.81 13.42 -8.14
N GLU A 220 -2.00 14.15 -9.23
CA GLU A 220 -1.67 15.58 -9.33
C GLU A 220 -2.57 16.40 -8.38
N GLU A 221 -3.89 16.18 -8.39
CA GLU A 221 -4.83 16.77 -7.42
C GLU A 221 -4.42 16.47 -5.97
N THR A 222 -4.03 15.22 -5.68
CA THR A 222 -3.54 14.82 -4.35
C THR A 222 -2.33 15.63 -3.93
N ALA A 223 -1.36 15.79 -4.83
CA ALA A 223 -0.15 16.56 -4.56
C ALA A 223 -0.44 18.06 -4.36
N GLU A 224 -1.39 18.62 -5.09
CA GLU A 224 -1.81 20.02 -4.95
C GLU A 224 -2.52 20.29 -3.60
N LEU A 225 -3.27 19.30 -3.09
CA LEU A 225 -3.99 19.43 -1.82
C LEU A 225 -3.07 19.29 -0.59
N ILE A 226 -1.91 18.64 -0.72
CA ILE A 226 -0.95 18.48 0.37
C ILE A 226 -0.02 19.69 0.42
N PRO A 227 0.05 20.46 1.53
CA PRO A 227 0.81 21.72 1.61
C PRO A 227 2.29 21.61 1.25
N ASP A 228 2.97 20.53 1.62
CA ASP A 228 4.38 20.28 1.27
C ASP A 228 4.51 18.88 0.64
N CYS A 229 4.21 18.79 -0.67
CA CYS A 229 4.27 17.57 -1.44
C CYS A 229 5.30 17.66 -2.55
N THR A 230 6.15 16.63 -2.63
CA THR A 230 6.99 16.39 -3.80
C THR A 230 6.38 15.27 -4.62
N LEU A 231 5.90 15.56 -5.84
CA LEU A 231 5.34 14.58 -6.74
C LEU A 231 6.40 14.09 -7.75
N ILE A 232 6.54 12.75 -7.87
CA ILE A 232 7.34 12.11 -8.92
C ILE A 232 6.44 11.19 -9.76
N VAL A 233 6.35 11.46 -11.06
CA VAL A 233 5.57 10.67 -12.00
C VAL A 233 6.49 9.79 -12.85
N TYR A 234 6.27 8.48 -12.81
CA TYR A 234 6.92 7.53 -13.72
C TYR A 234 6.09 7.38 -15.01
N GLU A 235 6.31 8.26 -15.96
CA GLU A 235 5.48 8.52 -17.15
C GLU A 235 4.99 7.28 -17.91
N ARG A 236 5.83 6.25 -18.04
CA ARG A 236 5.55 5.07 -18.87
C ARG A 236 5.03 3.86 -18.09
N TRP A 237 4.85 3.98 -16.77
CA TRP A 237 4.56 2.84 -15.92
C TRP A 237 3.14 2.90 -15.38
N GLY A 238 2.50 1.72 -15.33
CA GLY A 238 1.27 1.50 -14.60
C GLY A 238 1.55 1.13 -13.14
N HIS A 239 0.51 0.82 -12.40
CA HIS A 239 0.48 0.61 -10.96
C HIS A 239 1.62 -0.27 -10.44
N LEU A 240 1.63 -1.54 -10.81
CA LEU A 240 2.60 -2.51 -10.29
C LEU A 240 4.05 -2.20 -10.66
N ARG A 241 4.27 -1.76 -11.91
CA ARG A 241 5.62 -1.45 -12.35
C ARG A 241 6.17 -0.19 -11.70
N ALA A 242 5.31 0.76 -11.36
CA ALA A 242 5.71 1.95 -10.64
C ALA A 242 6.05 1.60 -9.18
N GLY A 243 5.17 0.85 -8.48
CA GLY A 243 5.38 0.44 -7.10
C GLY A 243 6.63 -0.43 -6.92
N SER A 244 6.77 -1.51 -7.69
CA SER A 244 7.90 -2.46 -7.57
C SER A 244 9.20 -2.00 -8.23
N SER A 245 9.31 -0.74 -8.64
CA SER A 245 10.49 -0.23 -9.33
C SER A 245 11.68 -0.02 -8.39
N ARG A 246 12.87 -0.44 -8.82
CA ARG A 246 14.13 -0.10 -8.15
C ARG A 246 14.42 1.41 -8.06
N ARG A 247 13.66 2.24 -8.77
CA ARG A 247 13.75 3.70 -8.64
C ARG A 247 13.11 4.19 -7.36
N VAL A 248 12.05 3.54 -6.88
CA VAL A 248 11.33 3.93 -5.65
C VAL A 248 12.28 4.08 -4.46
N PRO A 249 13.08 3.08 -4.06
CA PRO A 249 14.00 3.25 -2.94
C PRO A 249 15.02 4.38 -3.16
N ARG A 250 15.51 4.55 -4.38
CA ARG A 250 16.46 5.63 -4.71
C ARG A 250 15.84 7.01 -4.54
N ASP A 251 14.63 7.19 -5.08
CA ASP A 251 13.96 8.49 -5.09
C ASP A 251 13.46 8.83 -3.66
N VAL A 252 12.98 7.83 -2.89
CA VAL A 252 12.66 7.99 -1.46
C VAL A 252 13.89 8.38 -0.64
N LEU A 253 15.03 7.69 -0.83
CA LEU A 253 16.26 8.02 -0.10
C LEU A 253 16.81 9.38 -0.50
N ALA A 254 16.64 9.82 -1.75
CA ALA A 254 17.00 11.16 -2.18
C ALA A 254 16.14 12.23 -1.48
N PHE A 255 14.83 12.00 -1.43
CA PHE A 255 13.89 12.87 -0.70
C PHE A 255 14.25 13.00 0.79
N VAL A 256 14.48 11.87 1.47
CA VAL A 256 14.85 11.87 2.90
C VAL A 256 16.16 12.64 3.18
N ARG A 257 17.11 12.61 2.24
CA ARG A 257 18.38 13.36 2.38
C ARG A 257 18.25 14.86 2.13
N SER A 258 17.22 15.27 1.41
CA SER A 258 17.00 16.69 1.06
C SER A 258 16.15 17.44 2.08
N ARG A 259 15.62 16.73 3.08
CA ARG A 259 14.75 17.27 4.14
C ARG A 259 15.41 17.08 5.50
#